data_bc5e2b25ccc3563583bccc41796d98b6
#
_entry.id   bc5e2b25ccc3563583bccc41796d98b6
#
_cell.length_a   1.000
_cell.length_b   1.000
_cell.length_c   1.000
_cell.angle_alpha   90.00
_cell.angle_beta   90.00
_cell.angle_gamma   90.00
#
_symmetry.space_group_name_H-M   'P 1'
#
loop_
_entity.id
_entity.type
_entity.pdbx_description
1 polymer ?
#
loop_
_entity_poly.entity_id
_entity_poly.type
_entity_poly.pdbx_seq_one_letter_code
_entity_poly.pdbx_strand_id
1 'polypeptide(L)'
;DYGRPGHIASPLQIMTEGPLGGAAFNNEFGRPNLLGYFREYEQTVAGVDRGYHKPIMIAGGLGVIDAQLTQKIEFPAGSLLIQLGGPGMRIGMGGSAASSMATGTNAAELDFDSVQRGNPEIERRAQEVINHCWAQGAANPILAIHDVGAGGLSNAFPELTNDAGRGARFDLRAVQLEESGMAPKEIWSNESQERYVLAIAPESLPLFKAFCERERCPFAVIG
;
A
#
# COMPACT_ATOMS: atom_id res chain seq x y z
N ASP A 1 -30.38 14.85 11.95
CA ASP A 1 -30.02 13.91 10.88
C ASP A 1 -30.56 14.47 9.54
N TYR A 2 -29.71 15.14 8.77
CA TYR A 2 -30.08 15.86 7.54
C TYR A 2 -30.17 14.96 6.30
N GLY A 3 -30.53 13.75 6.49
CA GLY A 3 -30.64 12.73 5.47
C GLY A 3 -29.47 11.75 5.57
N ARG A 4 -29.78 10.55 5.21
CA ARG A 4 -28.82 9.44 5.28
C ARG A 4 -28.79 8.74 3.92
N PRO A 5 -27.75 8.97 3.10
CA PRO A 5 -27.61 8.25 1.84
C PRO A 5 -27.56 6.75 2.09
N GLY A 6 -28.41 5.98 1.40
CA GLY A 6 -28.56 4.54 1.62
C GLY A 6 -27.34 3.71 1.19
N HIS A 7 -26.42 4.31 0.44
CA HIS A 7 -25.17 3.67 -0.04
C HIS A 7 -23.96 3.91 0.89
N ILE A 8 -24.13 4.61 2.00
CA ILE A 8 -23.08 4.89 2.99
C ILE A 8 -23.39 4.13 4.26
N ALA A 9 -22.37 3.55 4.89
CA ALA A 9 -22.47 2.90 6.18
C ALA A 9 -22.99 3.88 7.24
N SER A 10 -23.80 3.41 8.17
CA SER A 10 -24.34 4.27 9.22
C SER A 10 -23.24 4.75 10.17
N PRO A 11 -23.39 5.92 10.81
CA PRO A 11 -22.45 6.39 11.83
C PRO A 11 -22.21 5.36 12.93
N LEU A 12 -23.25 4.67 13.39
CA LEU A 12 -23.12 3.63 14.39
C LEU A 12 -22.25 2.47 13.90
N GLN A 13 -22.45 2.04 12.65
CA GLN A 13 -21.62 0.99 12.04
C GLN A 13 -20.15 1.41 11.96
N ILE A 14 -19.87 2.62 11.49
CA ILE A 14 -18.51 3.16 11.43
C ILE A 14 -17.87 3.22 12.81
N MET A 15 -18.61 3.68 13.83
CA MET A 15 -18.12 3.76 15.20
C MET A 15 -17.81 2.39 15.81
N THR A 16 -18.57 1.37 15.45
CA THR A 16 -18.38 0.01 16.02
C THR A 16 -17.35 -0.81 15.24
N GLU A 17 -17.34 -0.72 13.93
CA GLU A 17 -16.49 -1.55 13.05
C GLU A 17 -15.13 -0.92 12.75
N GLY A 18 -15.06 0.40 12.60
CA GLY A 18 -13.81 1.10 12.29
C GLY A 18 -12.66 0.81 13.27
N PRO A 19 -12.87 0.89 14.60
CA PRO A 19 -11.87 0.53 15.59
C PRO A 19 -11.42 -0.94 15.51
N LEU A 20 -12.31 -1.84 15.14
CA LEU A 20 -11.98 -3.28 15.01
C LEU A 20 -10.99 -3.51 13.86
N GLY A 21 -11.15 -2.83 12.72
CA GLY A 21 -10.21 -2.91 11.61
C GLY A 21 -8.80 -2.43 12.00
N GLY A 22 -8.69 -1.27 12.64
CA GLY A 22 -7.41 -0.76 13.14
C GLY A 22 -6.78 -1.67 14.19
N ALA A 23 -7.57 -2.22 15.11
CA ALA A 23 -7.10 -3.14 16.14
C ALA A 23 -6.59 -4.47 15.53
N ALA A 24 -7.29 -5.02 14.56
CA ALA A 24 -6.89 -6.26 13.89
C ALA A 24 -5.53 -6.09 13.19
N PHE A 25 -5.34 -5.02 12.44
CA PHE A 25 -4.05 -4.72 11.78
C PHE A 25 -2.93 -4.57 12.80
N ASN A 26 -3.12 -3.75 13.83
CA ASN A 26 -2.09 -3.55 14.85
C ASN A 26 -1.76 -4.84 15.62
N ASN A 27 -2.72 -5.73 15.79
CA ASN A 27 -2.51 -7.02 16.45
C ASN A 27 -1.55 -7.93 15.67
N GLU A 28 -1.60 -7.92 14.33
CA GLU A 28 -0.62 -8.65 13.49
C GLU A 28 0.82 -8.19 13.74
N PHE A 29 1.01 -6.90 14.00
CA PHE A 29 2.31 -6.32 14.27
C PHE A 29 2.71 -6.32 15.75
N GLY A 30 1.82 -6.76 16.65
CA GLY A 30 2.04 -6.65 18.09
C GLY A 30 2.15 -5.19 18.56
N ARG A 31 1.46 -4.28 17.92
CA ARG A 31 1.48 -2.84 18.22
C ARG A 31 0.16 -2.39 18.84
N PRO A 32 0.19 -1.49 19.83
CA PRO A 32 -1.05 -0.95 20.38
C PRO A 32 -1.72 0.01 19.40
N ASN A 33 -3.03 -0.06 19.32
CA ASN A 33 -3.84 0.98 18.73
C ASN A 33 -4.14 2.02 19.81
N LEU A 34 -3.47 3.19 19.74
CA LEU A 34 -3.46 4.14 20.86
C LEU A 34 -4.74 4.96 20.95
N LEU A 35 -5.27 5.41 19.82
CA LEU A 35 -6.44 6.25 19.75
C LEU A 35 -7.30 5.92 18.54
N GLY A 36 -8.58 6.26 18.67
CA GLY A 36 -9.50 6.43 17.56
C GLY A 36 -10.27 7.73 17.72
N TYR A 37 -10.69 8.29 16.63
CA TYR A 37 -11.51 9.49 16.61
C TYR A 37 -12.60 9.36 15.56
N PHE A 38 -13.84 9.57 15.98
CA PHE A 38 -14.99 9.65 15.10
C PHE A 38 -15.80 10.88 15.45
N ARG A 39 -16.26 11.60 14.44
CA ARG A 39 -17.12 12.75 14.63
C ARG A 39 -18.09 12.92 13.46
N GLU A 40 -19.37 13.10 13.78
CA GLU A 40 -20.37 13.65 12.88
C GLU A 40 -20.42 15.16 13.01
N TYR A 41 -20.77 15.80 11.93
CA TYR A 41 -21.01 17.22 11.92
C TYR A 41 -22.17 17.54 10.99
N GLU A 42 -23.19 18.19 11.56
CA GLU A 42 -24.34 18.72 10.84
C GLU A 42 -24.59 20.14 11.31
N GLN A 43 -24.87 21.03 10.36
CA GLN A 43 -25.15 22.44 10.64
C GLN A 43 -26.05 23.05 9.58
N THR A 44 -27.01 23.89 10.00
CA THR A 44 -27.76 24.73 9.10
C THR A 44 -27.05 26.08 8.95
N VAL A 45 -26.65 26.41 7.73
CA VAL A 45 -25.97 27.68 7.40
C VAL A 45 -26.79 28.42 6.37
N ALA A 46 -27.24 29.64 6.71
CA ALA A 46 -28.06 30.47 5.84
C ALA A 46 -29.34 29.76 5.31
N GLY A 47 -29.96 28.94 6.16
CA GLY A 47 -31.14 28.15 5.79
C GLY A 47 -30.89 26.91 4.93
N VAL A 48 -29.62 26.54 4.73
CA VAL A 48 -29.22 25.30 4.01
C VAL A 48 -28.62 24.34 4.99
N ASP A 49 -29.18 23.15 5.06
CA ASP A 49 -28.62 22.02 5.85
C ASP A 49 -27.38 21.43 5.19
N ARG A 50 -26.33 21.33 5.98
CA ARG A 50 -25.04 20.78 5.55
C ARG A 50 -24.60 19.71 6.53
N GLY A 51 -24.13 18.57 6.01
CA GLY A 51 -23.63 17.48 6.82
C GLY A 51 -22.50 16.72 6.12
N TYR A 52 -21.68 16.07 6.93
CA TYR A 52 -20.65 15.14 6.46
C TYR A 52 -21.23 13.73 6.38
N HIS A 53 -21.54 13.29 5.18
CA HIS A 53 -22.07 11.94 4.93
C HIS A 53 -20.98 10.96 4.51
N LYS A 54 -19.80 11.46 4.10
CA LYS A 54 -18.62 10.66 3.81
C LYS A 54 -17.59 10.92 4.90
N PRO A 55 -17.45 10.03 5.89
CA PRO A 55 -16.51 10.24 6.99
C PRO A 55 -15.08 10.26 6.47
N ILE A 56 -14.27 11.14 7.04
CA ILE A 56 -12.85 11.20 6.79
C ILE A 56 -12.16 10.42 7.90
N MET A 57 -11.38 9.41 7.52
CA MET A 57 -10.52 8.69 8.43
C MET A 57 -9.10 9.24 8.34
N ILE A 58 -8.54 9.63 9.47
CA ILE A 58 -7.14 10.02 9.57
C ILE A 58 -6.39 8.87 10.22
N ALA A 59 -5.41 8.31 9.50
CA ALA A 59 -4.48 7.35 10.03
C ALA A 59 -3.13 8.01 10.24
N GLY A 60 -2.47 7.70 11.35
CA GLY A 60 -1.17 8.26 11.66
C GLY A 60 -0.42 7.37 12.63
N GLY A 61 0.85 7.66 12.81
CA GLY A 61 1.71 6.91 13.71
C GLY A 61 2.99 7.65 14.04
N LEU A 62 3.72 7.08 14.98
CA LEU A 62 5.06 7.52 15.36
C LEU A 62 6.01 6.34 15.23
N GLY A 63 7.13 6.55 14.59
CA GLY A 63 8.19 5.57 14.42
C GLY A 63 9.56 6.18 14.57
N VAL A 64 10.57 5.34 14.49
CA VAL A 64 11.99 5.72 14.53
C VAL A 64 12.64 5.31 13.22
N ILE A 65 13.46 6.17 12.66
CA ILE A 65 14.28 5.91 11.47
C ILE A 65 15.73 6.24 11.78
N ASP A 66 16.65 5.47 11.25
CA ASP A 66 18.08 5.75 11.31
C ASP A 66 18.40 7.01 10.50
N ALA A 67 19.19 7.92 11.06
CA ALA A 67 19.52 9.19 10.42
C ALA A 67 20.17 9.02 9.03
N GLN A 68 20.96 7.97 8.84
CA GLN A 68 21.61 7.65 7.57
C GLN A 68 20.65 7.10 6.50
N LEU A 69 19.41 6.72 6.88
CA LEU A 69 18.39 6.19 5.97
C LEU A 69 17.32 7.23 5.60
N THR A 70 17.48 8.48 6.06
CA THR A 70 16.50 9.56 5.81
C THR A 70 16.62 10.16 4.41
N GLN A 71 17.72 9.92 3.70
CA GLN A 71 17.96 10.43 2.36
C GLN A 71 17.97 9.29 1.36
N LYS A 72 17.29 9.45 0.25
CA LYS A 72 17.34 8.52 -0.87
C LYS A 72 18.73 8.53 -1.50
N ILE A 73 19.24 7.37 -1.87
CA ILE A 73 20.52 7.23 -2.57
C ILE A 73 20.31 6.98 -4.06
N GLU A 74 21.25 7.45 -4.86
CA GLU A 74 21.33 7.10 -6.28
C GLU A 74 21.98 5.72 -6.42
N PHE A 75 21.17 4.68 -6.49
CA PHE A 75 21.70 3.33 -6.66
C PHE A 75 22.36 3.13 -8.03
N PRO A 76 23.38 2.24 -8.14
CA PRO A 76 24.15 2.08 -9.36
C PRO A 76 23.33 1.44 -10.51
N ALA A 77 23.76 1.69 -11.75
CA ALA A 77 23.23 0.97 -12.90
C ALA A 77 23.51 -0.54 -12.76
N GLY A 78 22.57 -1.37 -13.19
CA GLY A 78 22.65 -2.82 -13.03
C GLY A 78 22.04 -3.32 -11.70
N SER A 79 21.57 -2.43 -10.83
CA SER A 79 20.77 -2.83 -9.66
C SER A 79 19.52 -3.59 -10.10
N LEU A 80 19.15 -4.60 -9.33
CA LEU A 80 17.92 -5.36 -9.54
C LEU A 80 16.72 -4.62 -8.96
N LEU A 81 15.63 -4.62 -9.70
CA LEU A 81 14.36 -4.06 -9.26
C LEU A 81 13.43 -5.19 -8.81
N ILE A 82 13.05 -5.13 -7.55
CA ILE A 82 12.30 -6.18 -6.86
C ILE A 82 10.90 -5.70 -6.54
N GLN A 83 9.90 -6.54 -6.77
CA GLN A 83 8.62 -6.47 -6.08
C GLN A 83 8.67 -7.40 -4.88
N LEU A 84 8.37 -6.89 -3.71
CA LEU A 84 8.23 -7.63 -2.45
C LEU A 84 6.78 -7.56 -2.00
N GLY A 85 6.25 -8.67 -1.48
CA GLY A 85 4.91 -8.72 -0.90
C GLY A 85 3.91 -9.48 -1.76
N GLY A 86 2.62 -9.20 -1.58
CA GLY A 86 1.53 -9.96 -2.16
C GLY A 86 1.43 -9.92 -3.68
N PRO A 87 0.72 -10.89 -4.26
CA PRO A 87 0.46 -10.92 -5.69
C PRO A 87 -0.52 -9.81 -6.11
N GLY A 88 -0.43 -9.39 -7.37
CA GLY A 88 -1.44 -8.54 -7.99
C GLY A 88 -2.73 -9.31 -8.24
N MET A 89 -3.86 -8.69 -7.97
CA MET A 89 -5.20 -9.23 -8.24
C MET A 89 -6.10 -8.11 -8.78
N ARG A 90 -7.26 -8.44 -9.33
CA ARG A 90 -8.18 -7.46 -9.94
C ARG A 90 -8.93 -6.61 -8.91
N ILE A 91 -8.23 -6.18 -7.90
CA ILE A 91 -8.72 -5.23 -6.92
C ILE A 91 -7.92 -3.93 -7.02
N GLY A 92 -8.51 -2.82 -6.60
CA GLY A 92 -7.82 -1.54 -6.51
C GLY A 92 -7.43 -0.89 -7.83
N MET A 93 -7.98 -1.32 -8.96
CA MET A 93 -7.73 -0.65 -10.23
C MET A 93 -8.42 0.71 -10.28
N GLY A 94 -7.63 1.77 -10.16
CA GLY A 94 -8.15 3.13 -10.13
C GLY A 94 -8.86 3.49 -8.83
N GLY A 95 -8.67 2.73 -7.76
CA GLY A 95 -9.31 2.94 -6.47
C GLY A 95 -9.02 4.30 -5.86
N SER A 96 -7.82 4.83 -6.04
CA SER A 96 -7.48 6.19 -5.62
C SER A 96 -8.27 7.25 -6.36
N ALA A 97 -8.49 7.10 -7.65
CA ALA A 97 -9.34 7.99 -8.44
C ALA A 97 -10.80 7.86 -8.01
N ALA A 98 -11.31 6.63 -7.84
CA ALA A 98 -12.68 6.37 -7.39
C ALA A 98 -12.94 6.96 -6.00
N SER A 99 -11.99 6.84 -5.06
CA SER A 99 -12.13 7.39 -3.70
C SER A 99 -12.13 8.92 -3.67
N SER A 100 -11.59 9.57 -4.69
CA SER A 100 -11.53 11.03 -4.82
C SER A 100 -12.76 11.64 -5.52
N MET A 101 -13.64 10.83 -6.07
CA MET A 101 -14.86 11.30 -6.73
C MET A 101 -15.93 11.74 -5.72
N ALA A 102 -16.86 12.57 -6.17
CA ALA A 102 -18.00 12.98 -5.35
C ALA A 102 -18.86 11.76 -4.98
N THR A 103 -19.34 11.74 -3.75
CA THR A 103 -20.16 10.65 -3.22
C THR A 103 -21.37 10.35 -4.10
N GLY A 104 -21.56 9.09 -4.46
CA GLY A 104 -22.69 8.62 -5.25
C GLY A 104 -22.57 8.85 -6.76
N THR A 105 -21.39 9.23 -7.27
CA THR A 105 -21.16 9.40 -8.71
C THR A 105 -20.65 8.11 -9.39
N ASN A 106 -20.13 7.18 -8.61
CA ASN A 106 -19.64 5.89 -9.10
C ASN A 106 -20.75 4.83 -9.20
N ALA A 107 -20.61 3.89 -10.13
CA ALA A 107 -21.38 2.66 -10.08
C ALA A 107 -20.95 1.83 -8.84
N ALA A 108 -21.90 1.16 -8.18
CA ALA A 108 -21.62 0.39 -6.97
C ALA A 108 -20.54 -0.70 -7.18
N GLU A 109 -20.47 -1.29 -8.36
CA GLU A 109 -19.46 -2.27 -8.77
C GLU A 109 -18.04 -1.68 -8.72
N LEU A 110 -17.86 -0.41 -9.16
CA LEU A 110 -16.56 0.27 -9.10
C LEU A 110 -16.13 0.58 -7.67
N ASP A 111 -17.09 0.82 -6.78
CA ASP A 111 -16.79 1.03 -5.36
C ASP A 111 -16.29 -0.25 -4.70
N PHE A 112 -16.82 -1.42 -5.09
CA PHE A 112 -16.32 -2.72 -4.64
C PHE A 112 -14.94 -3.04 -5.22
N ASP A 113 -14.72 -2.76 -6.50
CA ASP A 113 -13.43 -2.96 -7.17
C ASP A 113 -12.34 -2.00 -6.65
N SER A 114 -12.71 -0.98 -5.90
CA SER A 114 -11.76 -0.04 -5.29
C SER A 114 -11.10 -0.54 -4.01
N VAL A 115 -11.47 -1.73 -3.53
CA VAL A 115 -10.81 -2.37 -2.38
C VAL A 115 -9.37 -2.71 -2.75
N GLN A 116 -8.42 -2.15 -2.01
CA GLN A 116 -6.99 -2.20 -2.32
C GLN A 116 -6.19 -3.11 -1.39
N ARG A 117 -6.78 -3.53 -0.27
CA ARG A 117 -6.14 -4.30 0.80
C ARG A 117 -7.01 -5.46 1.23
N GLY A 118 -6.37 -6.50 1.68
CA GLY A 118 -7.08 -7.66 2.16
C GLY A 118 -6.24 -8.63 2.99
N ASN A 119 -4.91 -8.45 3.06
CA ASN A 119 -4.06 -9.44 3.71
C ASN A 119 -3.00 -8.82 4.63
N PRO A 120 -3.36 -8.54 5.91
CA PRO A 120 -2.42 -8.00 6.89
C PRO A 120 -1.26 -8.97 7.20
N GLU A 121 -1.43 -10.27 7.01
CA GLU A 121 -0.36 -11.26 7.19
C GLU A 121 0.74 -11.07 6.14
N ILE A 122 0.40 -10.85 4.88
CA ILE A 122 1.38 -10.56 3.82
C ILE A 122 2.13 -9.27 4.13
N GLU A 123 1.43 -8.23 4.56
CA GLU A 123 2.07 -6.99 5.00
C GLU A 123 3.06 -7.22 6.13
N ARG A 124 2.69 -8.04 7.12
CA ARG A 124 3.58 -8.42 8.21
C ARG A 124 4.82 -9.16 7.72
N ARG A 125 4.68 -10.12 6.80
CA ARG A 125 5.79 -10.87 6.24
C ARG A 125 6.77 -9.96 5.47
N ALA A 126 6.24 -9.04 4.66
CA ALA A 126 7.05 -8.05 3.96
C ALA A 126 7.81 -7.15 4.95
N GLN A 127 7.14 -6.69 6.00
CA GLN A 127 7.77 -5.90 7.05
C GLN A 127 8.91 -6.64 7.76
N GLU A 128 8.76 -7.95 8.02
CA GLU A 128 9.83 -8.74 8.64
C GLU A 128 11.02 -8.91 7.70
N VAL A 129 10.82 -9.09 6.40
CA VAL A 129 11.92 -9.08 5.43
C VAL A 129 12.68 -7.75 5.47
N ILE A 130 11.95 -6.63 5.47
CA ILE A 130 12.56 -5.29 5.57
C ILE A 130 13.35 -5.14 6.88
N ASN A 131 12.78 -5.59 7.99
CA ASN A 131 13.43 -5.56 9.30
C ASN A 131 14.74 -6.39 9.32
N HIS A 132 14.74 -7.58 8.73
CA HIS A 132 15.94 -8.41 8.61
C HIS A 132 17.01 -7.75 7.73
N CYS A 133 16.61 -7.11 6.65
CA CYS A 133 17.52 -6.34 5.80
C CYS A 133 18.12 -5.15 6.57
N TRP A 134 17.29 -4.38 7.26
CA TRP A 134 17.72 -3.26 8.08
C TRP A 134 18.68 -3.70 9.20
N ALA A 135 18.42 -4.84 9.85
CA ALA A 135 19.25 -5.37 10.92
C ALA A 135 20.69 -5.74 10.48
N GLN A 136 20.96 -5.81 9.17
CA GLN A 136 22.32 -6.01 8.66
C GLN A 136 23.19 -4.74 8.75
N GLY A 137 22.63 -3.61 9.13
CA GLY A 137 23.37 -2.35 9.26
C GLY A 137 24.04 -1.95 7.94
N ALA A 138 25.35 -1.82 7.92
CA ALA A 138 26.11 -1.44 6.72
C ALA A 138 26.03 -2.48 5.58
N ALA A 139 25.63 -3.71 5.87
CA ALA A 139 25.42 -4.77 4.87
C ALA A 139 23.94 -4.91 4.43
N ASN A 140 23.10 -3.93 4.71
CA ASN A 140 21.71 -3.91 4.30
C ASN A 140 21.61 -4.09 2.78
N PRO A 141 20.95 -5.14 2.28
CA PRO A 141 20.82 -5.38 0.84
C PRO A 141 19.92 -4.36 0.14
N ILE A 142 19.04 -3.67 0.85
CA ILE A 142 18.14 -2.69 0.28
C ILE A 142 18.86 -1.36 0.05
N LEU A 143 18.97 -0.95 -1.20
CA LEU A 143 19.55 0.34 -1.60
C LEU A 143 18.50 1.44 -1.62
N ALA A 144 17.29 1.13 -2.08
CA ALA A 144 16.14 2.03 -2.08
C ALA A 144 14.85 1.24 -1.98
N ILE A 145 13.82 1.85 -1.43
CA ILE A 145 12.50 1.25 -1.21
C ILE A 145 11.40 2.28 -1.43
N HIS A 146 10.29 1.82 -2.00
CA HIS A 146 9.05 2.59 -2.13
C HIS A 146 7.86 1.66 -1.93
N ASP A 147 6.78 2.16 -1.32
CA ASP A 147 5.53 1.41 -1.22
C ASP A 147 4.75 1.43 -2.54
N VAL A 148 3.86 0.47 -2.71
CA VAL A 148 2.94 0.43 -3.84
C VAL A 148 1.60 1.02 -3.41
N GLY A 149 1.30 2.21 -3.92
CA GLY A 149 0.07 2.93 -3.67
C GLY A 149 -0.70 3.22 -4.95
N ALA A 150 -1.17 4.45 -5.08
CA ALA A 150 -1.90 4.94 -6.26
C ALA A 150 -1.10 4.72 -7.56
N GLY A 151 -1.77 4.21 -8.58
CA GLY A 151 -1.15 3.87 -9.86
C GLY A 151 -0.36 2.56 -9.87
N GLY A 152 -0.27 1.85 -8.74
CA GLY A 152 0.38 0.56 -8.65
C GLY A 152 1.86 0.59 -9.00
N LEU A 153 2.34 -0.47 -9.65
CA LEU A 153 3.73 -0.58 -10.09
C LEU A 153 4.11 0.49 -11.12
N SER A 154 3.11 1.00 -11.89
CA SER A 154 3.33 2.04 -12.90
C SER A 154 3.70 3.40 -12.31
N ASN A 155 3.46 3.61 -11.04
CA ASN A 155 3.93 4.77 -10.29
C ASN A 155 5.17 4.43 -9.44
N ALA A 156 5.09 3.37 -8.65
CA ALA A 156 6.13 3.05 -7.68
C ALA A 156 7.52 2.80 -8.30
N PHE A 157 7.62 2.00 -9.37
CA PHE A 157 8.91 1.75 -10.01
C PHE A 157 9.49 2.95 -10.74
N PRO A 158 8.73 3.70 -11.56
CA PRO A 158 9.24 4.94 -12.17
C PRO A 158 9.71 5.96 -11.12
N GLU A 159 8.98 6.12 -10.02
CA GLU A 159 9.37 7.03 -8.95
C GLU A 159 10.67 6.58 -8.29
N LEU A 160 10.80 5.30 -7.95
CA LEU A 160 12.02 4.72 -7.39
C LEU A 160 13.24 4.94 -8.29
N THR A 161 13.08 4.71 -9.61
CA THR A 161 14.19 4.82 -10.57
C THR A 161 14.51 6.26 -10.94
N ASN A 162 13.50 7.13 -11.04
CA ASN A 162 13.68 8.55 -11.31
C ASN A 162 14.47 9.23 -10.18
N ASP A 163 14.16 8.91 -8.94
CA ASP A 163 14.85 9.45 -7.77
C ASP A 163 16.34 9.08 -7.73
N ALA A 164 16.70 7.97 -8.37
CA ALA A 164 18.09 7.56 -8.53
C ALA A 164 18.75 8.06 -9.83
N GLY A 165 18.05 8.87 -10.64
CA GLY A 165 18.53 9.33 -11.93
C GLY A 165 18.77 8.19 -12.94
N ARG A 166 17.94 7.11 -12.88
CA ARG A 166 18.09 5.91 -13.69
C ARG A 166 16.89 5.68 -14.61
N GLY A 167 17.14 5.04 -15.75
CA GLY A 167 16.13 4.35 -16.52
C GLY A 167 16.01 2.91 -16.08
N ALA A 168 14.93 2.24 -16.49
CA ALA A 168 14.71 0.85 -16.13
C ALA A 168 14.12 0.04 -17.29
N ARG A 169 14.34 -1.28 -17.23
CA ARG A 169 13.69 -2.27 -18.09
C ARG A 169 12.94 -3.24 -17.19
N PHE A 170 11.67 -3.47 -17.48
CA PHE A 170 10.80 -4.33 -16.68
C PHE A 170 10.34 -5.55 -17.48
N ASP A 171 10.31 -6.70 -16.83
CA ASP A 171 9.61 -7.89 -17.30
C ASP A 171 8.31 -8.06 -16.53
N LEU A 172 7.20 -7.64 -17.13
CA LEU A 172 5.88 -7.73 -16.51
C LEU A 172 5.40 -9.18 -16.31
N ARG A 173 5.98 -10.15 -17.01
CA ARG A 173 5.65 -11.56 -16.80
C ARG A 173 6.22 -12.12 -15.50
N ALA A 174 7.24 -11.46 -14.95
CA ALA A 174 7.80 -11.82 -13.65
C ALA A 174 6.93 -11.35 -12.47
N VAL A 175 6.00 -10.42 -12.69
CA VAL A 175 5.08 -9.96 -11.64
C VAL A 175 4.19 -11.10 -11.19
N GLN A 176 4.20 -11.34 -9.87
CA GLN A 176 3.36 -12.38 -9.28
C GLN A 176 1.89 -11.95 -9.28
N LEU A 177 1.02 -12.84 -9.73
CA LEU A 177 -0.41 -12.60 -9.87
C LEU A 177 -1.19 -13.72 -9.20
N GLU A 178 -2.29 -13.38 -8.55
CA GLU A 178 -3.25 -14.33 -8.00
C GLU A 178 -4.19 -14.86 -9.09
N GLU A 179 -4.44 -14.04 -10.11
CA GLU A 179 -5.39 -14.34 -11.17
C GLU A 179 -4.70 -14.49 -12.52
N SER A 180 -5.20 -15.43 -13.33
CA SER A 180 -4.81 -15.56 -14.72
C SER A 180 -5.58 -14.58 -15.61
N GLY A 181 -4.99 -14.24 -16.77
CA GLY A 181 -5.67 -13.45 -17.81
C GLY A 181 -5.71 -11.94 -17.56
N MET A 182 -4.90 -11.43 -16.65
CA MET A 182 -4.71 -9.99 -16.50
C MET A 182 -3.96 -9.40 -17.70
N ALA A 183 -4.48 -8.32 -18.26
CA ALA A 183 -3.82 -7.59 -19.35
C ALA A 183 -2.57 -6.84 -18.81
N PRO A 184 -1.56 -6.55 -19.66
CA PRO A 184 -0.36 -5.83 -19.20
C PRO A 184 -0.65 -4.53 -18.48
N LYS A 185 -1.65 -3.75 -18.91
CA LYS A 185 -2.07 -2.52 -18.21
C LYS A 185 -2.64 -2.82 -16.82
N GLU A 186 -3.36 -3.91 -16.66
CA GLU A 186 -3.93 -4.34 -15.38
C GLU A 186 -2.83 -4.77 -14.43
N ILE A 187 -1.80 -5.46 -14.93
CA ILE A 187 -0.63 -5.85 -14.13
C ILE A 187 0.15 -4.61 -13.68
N TRP A 188 0.40 -3.70 -14.61
CA TRP A 188 1.27 -2.56 -14.38
C TRP A 188 0.63 -1.46 -13.53
N SER A 189 -0.66 -1.21 -13.71
CA SER A 189 -1.40 -0.15 -12.98
C SER A 189 -2.24 -0.69 -11.81
N ASN A 190 -2.05 -1.95 -11.43
CA ASN A 190 -2.78 -2.56 -10.32
C ASN A 190 -2.36 -1.96 -8.98
N GLU A 191 -3.34 -1.50 -8.20
CA GLU A 191 -3.13 -0.84 -6.91
C GLU A 191 -3.24 -1.80 -5.71
N SER A 192 -3.19 -3.13 -5.92
CA SER A 192 -3.12 -4.08 -4.81
C SER A 192 -1.97 -3.69 -3.90
N GLN A 193 -2.29 -3.46 -2.63
CA GLN A 193 -1.32 -3.03 -1.62
C GLN A 193 -0.64 -4.25 -0.97
N GLU A 194 -0.07 -4.13 0.19
CA GLU A 194 0.82 -5.13 0.80
C GLU A 194 2.03 -5.47 -0.10
N ARG A 195 2.48 -4.48 -0.90
CA ARG A 195 3.61 -4.59 -1.81
C ARG A 195 4.57 -3.42 -1.65
N TYR A 196 5.84 -3.74 -1.86
CA TYR A 196 6.92 -2.74 -1.95
C TYR A 196 7.73 -2.96 -3.22
N VAL A 197 8.31 -1.90 -3.74
CA VAL A 197 9.31 -1.96 -4.80
C VAL A 197 10.67 -1.57 -4.23
N LEU A 198 11.70 -2.34 -4.58
CA LEU A 198 13.04 -2.20 -4.01
C LEU A 198 14.08 -2.15 -5.13
N ALA A 199 15.19 -1.48 -4.86
CA ALA A 199 16.43 -1.66 -5.59
C ALA A 199 17.45 -2.38 -4.70
N ILE A 200 18.08 -3.43 -5.20
CA ILE A 200 19.14 -4.17 -4.51
C ILE A 200 20.34 -4.40 -5.43
N ALA A 201 21.53 -4.57 -4.86
CA ALA A 201 22.69 -4.96 -5.63
C ALA A 201 22.54 -6.44 -6.07
N PRO A 202 22.96 -6.82 -7.30
CA PRO A 202 22.83 -8.21 -7.77
C PRO A 202 23.47 -9.25 -6.84
N GLU A 203 24.60 -8.94 -6.27
CA GLU A 203 25.32 -9.78 -5.31
C GLU A 203 24.57 -9.98 -3.99
N SER A 204 23.66 -9.10 -3.66
CA SER A 204 22.82 -9.18 -2.44
C SER A 204 21.58 -10.08 -2.62
N LEU A 205 21.26 -10.49 -3.85
CA LEU A 205 20.06 -11.28 -4.14
C LEU A 205 20.00 -12.61 -3.33
N PRO A 206 21.08 -13.36 -3.15
CA PRO A 206 21.02 -14.60 -2.35
C PRO A 206 20.63 -14.37 -0.89
N LEU A 207 21.16 -13.33 -0.27
CA LEU A 207 20.81 -12.94 1.10
C LEU A 207 19.35 -12.47 1.21
N PHE A 208 18.95 -11.59 0.30
CA PHE A 208 17.57 -11.10 0.24
C PHE A 208 16.56 -12.24 0.06
N LYS A 209 16.85 -13.16 -0.87
CA LYS A 209 16.04 -14.35 -1.10
C LYS A 209 15.92 -15.21 0.16
N ALA A 210 17.02 -15.43 0.89
CA ALA A 210 16.99 -16.20 2.13
C ALA A 210 16.06 -15.59 3.19
N PHE A 211 16.01 -14.24 3.31
CA PHE A 211 15.07 -13.57 4.18
C PHE A 211 13.62 -13.74 3.72
N CYS A 212 13.35 -13.60 2.41
CA CYS A 212 12.02 -13.83 1.86
C CYS A 212 11.53 -15.27 2.09
N GLU A 213 12.40 -16.27 1.90
CA GLU A 213 12.08 -17.70 2.14
C GLU A 213 11.80 -17.94 3.63
N ARG A 214 12.61 -17.39 4.52
CA ARG A 214 12.41 -17.49 5.96
C ARG A 214 11.05 -16.96 6.39
N GLU A 215 10.68 -15.78 5.91
CA GLU A 215 9.43 -15.13 6.27
C GLU A 215 8.24 -15.59 5.40
N ARG A 216 8.48 -16.48 4.45
CA ARG A 216 7.48 -16.93 3.46
C ARG A 216 6.83 -15.74 2.74
N CYS A 217 7.61 -14.70 2.50
CA CYS A 217 7.17 -13.51 1.82
C CYS A 217 7.41 -13.65 0.32
N PRO A 218 6.38 -13.51 -0.52
CA PRO A 218 6.57 -13.52 -1.96
C PRO A 218 7.46 -12.36 -2.42
N PHE A 219 8.29 -12.60 -3.42
CA PHE A 219 9.02 -11.55 -4.12
C PHE A 219 9.31 -11.96 -5.55
N ALA A 220 9.59 -11.00 -6.41
CA ALA A 220 10.02 -11.24 -7.78
C ALA A 220 11.04 -10.20 -8.25
N VAL A 221 12.01 -10.62 -9.04
CA VAL A 221 12.91 -9.72 -9.78
C VAL A 221 12.17 -9.30 -11.04
N ILE A 222 11.83 -8.01 -11.11
CA ILE A 222 11.02 -7.45 -12.20
C ILE A 222 11.88 -6.73 -13.25
N GLY A 223 13.04 -6.28 -12.85
CA GLY A 223 13.90 -5.53 -13.76
C GLY A 223 15.29 -5.29 -13.25
#